data_346d8d60d68c772ebb77e782b59c998a
#
_entry.id   346d8d60d68c772ebb77e782b59c998a
#
_cell.length_a   1.000
_cell.length_b   1.000
_cell.length_c   1.000
_cell.angle_alpha   90.00
_cell.angle_beta   90.00
_cell.angle_gamma   90.00
#
_symmetry.space_group_name_H-M   'P 1'
#
loop_
_entity.id
_entity.type
_entity.pdbx_description
1 polymer ?
#
loop_
_entity_poly.entity_id
_entity_poly.type
_entity_poly.pdbx_seq_one_letter_code
_entity_poly.pdbx_strand_id
1 'polypeptide(L)'
;LYEERKKFLYAEYPKIEQYLQDKSSEGYHFVRQEGKKYFFRKGQPKTYYYSMNYFVDEPDADQWREWESDGWKLVSKADGKKKSDAGWFTFRNEEEDGEYRKEIDNDSEKFRFFKKYSSSCRSTMFLVFICMACCVVTGLLQVYFQGYLAGIALCAGLFLISFIVFCMYGRMLRKSKKRARELKSKLRIRESRAIEESKDFYDTSESEEELDTDW
;
A
#
# COMPACT_ATOMS: atom_id res chain seq x y z
N LEU A 1 7.98 11.35 23.57
CA LEU A 1 7.54 10.50 22.46
C LEU A 1 7.79 9.05 22.84
N TYR A 2 6.79 8.18 22.62
CA TYR A 2 6.90 6.73 22.80
C TYR A 2 7.25 6.13 21.42
N GLU A 3 8.26 5.25 21.37
CA GLU A 3 8.71 4.55 20.15
C GLU A 3 8.28 3.09 20.22
N GLU A 4 7.66 2.59 19.15
CA GLU A 4 7.37 1.17 18.97
C GLU A 4 7.89 0.70 17.61
N ARG A 5 8.50 -0.50 17.56
CA ARG A 5 8.98 -1.11 16.32
C ARG A 5 8.00 -2.15 15.82
N LYS A 6 7.46 -1.93 14.64
CA LYS A 6 6.58 -2.88 13.93
C LYS A 6 7.05 -3.10 12.51
N LYS A 7 6.84 -4.31 12.03
CA LYS A 7 7.28 -4.75 10.70
C LYS A 7 6.06 -4.98 9.82
N PHE A 8 5.56 -3.93 9.22
CA PHE A 8 4.48 -4.00 8.24
C PHE A 8 5.04 -3.84 6.81
N LEU A 9 4.36 -4.44 5.84
CA LEU A 9 4.53 -4.14 4.43
C LEU A 9 3.49 -3.11 3.99
N TYR A 10 3.81 -2.23 3.04
CA TYR A 10 2.82 -1.28 2.50
C TYR A 10 1.56 -1.97 1.94
N ALA A 11 1.68 -3.21 1.44
CA ALA A 11 0.53 -4.01 1.05
C ALA A 11 -0.42 -4.37 2.22
N GLU A 12 0.01 -4.15 3.46
CA GLU A 12 -0.78 -4.35 4.68
C GLU A 12 -1.27 -3.03 5.28
N TYR A 13 -1.36 -1.95 4.48
CA TYR A 13 -1.78 -0.64 4.95
C TYR A 13 -3.09 -0.64 5.79
N PRO A 14 -4.13 -1.45 5.50
CA PRO A 14 -5.31 -1.48 6.37
C PRO A 14 -5.02 -2.04 7.77
N LYS A 15 -4.01 -2.93 7.89
CA LYS A 15 -3.57 -3.39 9.21
C LYS A 15 -2.78 -2.31 9.95
N ILE A 16 -2.08 -1.45 9.21
CA ILE A 16 -1.39 -0.30 9.81
C ILE A 16 -2.43 0.70 10.30
N GLU A 17 -3.44 1.01 9.49
CA GLU A 17 -4.56 1.88 9.87
C GLU A 17 -5.24 1.39 11.15
N GLN A 18 -5.60 0.10 11.19
CA GLN A 18 -6.20 -0.52 12.39
C GLN A 18 -5.26 -0.44 13.61
N TYR A 19 -3.96 -0.75 13.43
CA TYR A 19 -2.98 -0.66 14.50
C TYR A 19 -2.85 0.76 15.07
N LEU A 20 -2.89 1.79 14.20
CA LEU A 20 -2.83 3.19 14.64
C LEU A 20 -4.13 3.60 15.37
N GLN A 21 -5.28 3.09 14.93
CA GLN A 21 -6.57 3.25 15.61
C GLN A 21 -6.56 2.65 17.02
N ASP A 22 -6.14 1.37 17.12
CA ASP A 22 -6.05 0.64 18.39
C ASP A 22 -5.13 1.38 19.36
N LYS A 23 -3.98 1.90 18.88
CA LYS A 23 -3.06 2.68 19.69
C LYS A 23 -3.64 4.02 20.16
N SER A 24 -4.43 4.68 19.33
CA SER A 24 -5.10 5.93 19.73
C SER A 24 -6.18 5.70 20.78
N SER A 25 -6.91 4.59 20.71
CA SER A 25 -7.88 4.21 21.75
C SER A 25 -7.22 3.86 23.08
N GLU A 26 -5.94 3.44 23.07
CA GLU A 26 -5.09 3.25 24.26
C GLU A 26 -4.48 4.57 24.78
N GLY A 27 -4.69 5.71 24.11
CA GLY A 27 -4.11 7.01 24.44
C GLY A 27 -2.71 7.27 23.85
N TYR A 28 -2.32 6.50 22.83
CA TYR A 28 -1.07 6.72 22.08
C TYR A 28 -1.37 7.22 20.67
N HIS A 29 -1.27 8.53 20.46
CA HIS A 29 -1.58 9.17 19.19
C HIS A 29 -0.39 9.17 18.26
N PHE A 30 -0.54 8.67 17.05
CA PHE A 30 0.51 8.60 16.05
C PHE A 30 0.98 9.99 15.63
N VAL A 31 2.30 10.16 15.51
CA VAL A 31 2.96 11.41 15.13
C VAL A 31 3.71 11.25 13.80
N ARG A 32 4.55 10.20 13.70
CA ARG A 32 5.35 9.94 12.48
C ARG A 32 5.85 8.52 12.43
N GLN A 33 6.30 8.12 11.24
CA GLN A 33 6.96 6.85 11.00
C GLN A 33 8.34 7.08 10.39
N GLU A 34 9.34 6.36 10.89
CA GLU A 34 10.70 6.30 10.35
C GLU A 34 11.10 4.84 10.11
N GLY A 35 10.98 4.39 8.87
CA GLY A 35 11.21 3.00 8.51
C GLY A 35 10.29 2.02 9.25
N LYS A 36 10.82 1.30 10.25
CA LYS A 36 10.05 0.34 11.07
C LYS A 36 9.67 0.90 12.45
N LYS A 37 10.02 2.14 12.74
CA LYS A 37 9.76 2.83 14.00
C LYS A 37 8.54 3.70 13.85
N TYR A 38 7.59 3.52 14.76
CA TYR A 38 6.38 4.32 14.88
C TYR A 38 6.50 5.17 16.14
N PHE A 39 6.29 6.46 16.03
CA PHE A 39 6.39 7.42 17.11
C PHE A 39 5.01 7.91 17.51
N PHE A 40 4.73 7.84 18.82
CA PHE A 40 3.44 8.21 19.39
C PHE A 40 3.61 9.28 20.45
N ARG A 41 2.61 10.13 20.57
CA ARG A 41 2.45 11.07 21.70
C ARG A 41 1.43 10.49 22.66
N LYS A 42 1.76 10.41 23.94
CA LYS A 42 0.82 10.03 24.98
C LYS A 42 -0.20 11.15 25.21
N GLY A 43 -1.47 10.81 25.25
CA GLY A 43 -2.61 11.70 25.47
C GLY A 43 -3.75 10.96 26.15
N GLN A 44 -4.92 11.56 26.17
CA GLN A 44 -6.15 10.86 26.60
C GLN A 44 -6.56 9.83 25.56
N PRO A 45 -7.10 8.68 25.97
CA PRO A 45 -7.68 7.72 25.05
C PRO A 45 -8.76 8.38 24.17
N LYS A 46 -8.59 8.29 22.85
CA LYS A 46 -9.54 8.82 21.87
C LYS A 46 -9.50 7.96 20.62
N THR A 47 -10.65 7.64 20.09
CA THR A 47 -10.74 6.92 18.83
C THR A 47 -10.51 7.89 17.68
N TYR A 48 -9.36 7.75 17.04
CA TYR A 48 -9.05 8.44 15.79
C TYR A 48 -9.12 7.43 14.64
N TYR A 49 -9.59 7.89 13.51
CA TYR A 49 -9.55 7.10 12.28
C TYR A 49 -8.33 7.48 11.46
N TYR A 50 -7.63 6.48 10.96
CA TYR A 50 -6.45 6.69 10.13
C TYR A 50 -6.69 6.17 8.72
N SER A 51 -6.24 6.92 7.73
CA SER A 51 -6.26 6.54 6.32
C SER A 51 -4.88 6.71 5.71
N MET A 52 -4.37 5.67 5.07
CA MET A 52 -3.09 5.68 4.37
C MET A 52 -3.32 5.74 2.86
N ASN A 53 -2.83 6.79 2.24
CA ASN A 53 -2.97 7.05 0.81
C ASN A 53 -1.61 7.20 0.14
N TYR A 54 -1.50 6.73 -1.10
CA TYR A 54 -0.30 6.88 -1.90
C TYR A 54 -0.55 7.89 -3.00
N PHE A 55 0.29 8.92 -3.08
CA PHE A 55 0.23 9.93 -4.13
C PHE A 55 1.50 9.88 -4.98
N VAL A 56 1.34 9.97 -6.30
CA VAL A 56 2.44 10.05 -7.26
C VAL A 56 2.99 11.46 -7.28
N ASP A 57 2.10 12.44 -7.26
CA ASP A 57 2.39 13.86 -7.20
C ASP A 57 1.79 14.45 -5.91
N GLU A 58 2.30 15.58 -5.46
CA GLU A 58 1.74 16.25 -4.30
C GLU A 58 0.32 16.74 -4.61
N PRO A 59 -0.67 16.44 -3.74
CA PRO A 59 -2.03 16.90 -3.94
C PRO A 59 -2.10 18.42 -4.07
N ASP A 60 -3.01 18.91 -4.90
CA ASP A 60 -3.19 20.36 -5.09
C ASP A 60 -3.88 21.03 -3.88
N ALA A 61 -3.88 22.36 -3.87
CA ALA A 61 -4.42 23.11 -2.75
C ALA A 61 -5.94 22.91 -2.56
N ASP A 62 -6.67 22.61 -3.63
CA ASP A 62 -8.12 22.42 -3.57
C ASP A 62 -8.45 21.04 -2.99
N GLN A 63 -7.70 20.00 -3.35
CA GLN A 63 -7.79 18.68 -2.74
C GLN A 63 -7.46 18.73 -1.23
N TRP A 64 -6.44 19.48 -0.83
CA TRP A 64 -6.13 19.67 0.59
C TRP A 64 -7.29 20.32 1.34
N ARG A 65 -7.89 21.38 0.80
CA ARG A 65 -9.05 22.07 1.40
C ARG A 65 -10.27 21.14 1.51
N GLU A 66 -10.54 20.34 0.48
CA GLU A 66 -11.63 19.36 0.49
C GLU A 66 -11.44 18.37 1.64
N TRP A 67 -10.27 17.73 1.77
CA TRP A 67 -10.02 16.76 2.83
C TRP A 67 -10.02 17.39 4.22
N GLU A 68 -9.50 18.59 4.38
CA GLU A 68 -9.57 19.32 5.64
C GLU A 68 -11.02 19.66 6.02
N SER A 69 -11.88 20.03 5.06
CA SER A 69 -13.30 20.25 5.30
C SER A 69 -14.05 18.99 5.69
N ASP A 70 -13.62 17.81 5.18
CA ASP A 70 -14.11 16.50 5.55
C ASP A 70 -13.49 15.98 6.88
N GLY A 71 -12.78 16.82 7.62
CA GLY A 71 -12.19 16.51 8.94
C GLY A 71 -10.85 15.76 8.89
N TRP A 72 -10.27 15.52 7.70
CA TRP A 72 -8.99 14.84 7.55
C TRP A 72 -7.82 15.78 7.80
N LYS A 73 -6.88 15.35 8.65
CA LYS A 73 -5.64 16.07 8.94
C LYS A 73 -4.44 15.22 8.57
N LEU A 74 -3.50 15.77 7.83
CA LEU A 74 -2.22 15.10 7.54
C LEU A 74 -1.41 14.97 8.83
N VAL A 75 -0.99 13.75 9.16
CA VAL A 75 -0.16 13.46 10.33
C VAL A 75 1.28 13.17 9.94
N SER A 76 1.48 12.39 8.89
CA SER A 76 2.81 11.96 8.49
C SER A 76 2.90 11.70 6.99
N LYS A 77 4.01 12.10 6.40
CA LYS A 77 4.42 11.73 5.04
C LYS A 77 5.61 10.78 5.16
N ALA A 78 5.47 9.57 4.66
CA ALA A 78 6.59 8.65 4.56
C ALA A 78 7.26 8.87 3.21
N ASP A 79 8.42 9.53 3.22
CA ASP A 79 9.19 9.80 2.02
C ASP A 79 9.72 8.51 1.40
N GLY A 80 9.51 8.37 0.10
CA GLY A 80 10.30 7.46 -0.72
C GLY A 80 11.79 7.81 -0.61
N LYS A 81 12.67 6.89 -0.98
CA LYS A 81 14.12 7.06 -0.91
C LYS A 81 14.70 8.23 -1.72
N LYS A 82 13.89 8.94 -2.49
CA LYS A 82 14.22 10.18 -3.21
C LYS A 82 13.24 11.25 -2.73
N LYS A 83 13.71 12.49 -2.65
CA LYS A 83 12.91 13.71 -2.42
C LYS A 83 11.92 14.00 -3.59
N SER A 84 11.30 12.97 -4.16
CA SER A 84 10.18 13.16 -5.06
C SER A 84 8.93 13.40 -4.23
N ASP A 85 8.05 14.21 -4.70
CA ASP A 85 6.79 14.59 -4.03
C ASP A 85 5.85 13.39 -3.83
N ALA A 86 6.13 12.26 -4.50
CA ALA A 86 5.45 10.97 -4.37
C ALA A 86 5.72 10.29 -3.01
N GLY A 87 4.69 9.71 -2.41
CA GLY A 87 4.87 8.97 -1.15
C GLY A 87 3.60 8.43 -0.54
N TRP A 88 3.77 7.82 0.63
CA TRP A 88 2.66 7.39 1.47
C TRP A 88 2.35 8.48 2.50
N PHE A 89 1.11 8.96 2.47
CA PHE A 89 0.57 9.95 3.39
C PHE A 89 -0.35 9.26 4.36
N THR A 90 -0.23 9.60 5.65
CA THR A 90 -1.10 9.11 6.70
C THR A 90 -1.94 10.27 7.22
N PHE A 91 -3.25 10.14 7.03
CA PHE A 91 -4.25 11.10 7.50
C PHE A 91 -4.90 10.58 8.78
N ARG A 92 -5.44 11.51 9.56
CA ARG A 92 -6.22 11.24 10.75
C ARG A 92 -7.52 12.04 10.70
N ASN A 93 -8.62 11.39 11.06
CA ASN A 93 -9.93 12.02 11.24
C ASN A 93 -10.40 11.80 12.68
N GLU A 94 -11.03 12.80 13.26
CA GLU A 94 -11.52 12.80 14.64
C GLU A 94 -13.04 12.61 14.74
N GLU A 95 -13.74 12.52 13.62
CA GLU A 95 -15.19 12.32 13.61
C GLU A 95 -15.58 10.95 14.13
N GLU A 96 -16.45 10.95 15.13
CA GLU A 96 -16.94 9.72 15.77
C GLU A 96 -17.97 9.00 14.92
N ASP A 97 -18.77 9.75 14.14
CA ASP A 97 -19.83 9.20 13.27
C ASP A 97 -19.26 8.70 11.94
N GLY A 98 -19.05 7.38 11.85
CA GLY A 98 -18.53 6.72 10.65
C GLY A 98 -19.45 6.82 9.42
N GLU A 99 -20.72 7.15 9.61
CA GLU A 99 -21.72 7.24 8.54
C GLU A 99 -21.55 8.48 7.64
N TYR A 100 -20.97 9.56 8.17
CA TYR A 100 -20.72 10.80 7.44
C TYR A 100 -19.29 11.01 6.98
N ARG A 101 -18.38 10.04 7.30
CA ARG A 101 -16.98 10.18 6.94
C ARG A 101 -16.74 9.86 5.47
N LYS A 102 -16.47 10.88 4.68
CA LYS A 102 -16.07 10.72 3.29
C LYS A 102 -14.65 10.14 3.25
N GLU A 103 -14.48 8.96 2.65
CA GLU A 103 -13.16 8.36 2.46
C GLU A 103 -12.36 9.12 1.40
N ILE A 104 -11.06 9.30 1.63
CA ILE A 104 -10.14 9.83 0.61
C ILE A 104 -10.02 8.80 -0.51
N ASP A 105 -10.58 9.09 -1.68
CA ASP A 105 -10.49 8.21 -2.84
C ASP A 105 -9.14 8.31 -3.53
N ASN A 106 -8.30 7.31 -3.28
CA ASN A 106 -6.98 7.21 -3.88
C ASN A 106 -6.69 5.77 -4.38
N ASP A 107 -7.74 5.00 -4.63
CA ASP A 107 -7.62 3.59 -4.99
C ASP A 107 -6.90 3.38 -6.34
N SER A 108 -7.04 4.32 -7.27
CA SER A 108 -6.38 4.27 -8.58
C SER A 108 -4.85 4.40 -8.47
N GLU A 109 -4.36 5.32 -7.65
CA GLU A 109 -2.92 5.51 -7.44
C GLU A 109 -2.32 4.38 -6.60
N LYS A 110 -3.02 3.93 -5.55
CA LYS A 110 -2.66 2.72 -4.80
C LYS A 110 -2.54 1.50 -5.72
N PHE A 111 -3.49 1.33 -6.65
CA PHE A 111 -3.43 0.24 -7.64
C PHE A 111 -2.19 0.36 -8.54
N ARG A 112 -1.91 1.56 -9.08
CA ARG A 112 -0.72 1.82 -9.90
C ARG A 112 0.57 1.51 -9.12
N PHE A 113 0.64 1.95 -7.86
CA PHE A 113 1.77 1.65 -6.98
C PHE A 113 1.97 0.13 -6.82
N PHE A 114 0.94 -0.63 -6.43
CA PHE A 114 1.08 -2.07 -6.20
C PHE A 114 1.34 -2.84 -7.50
N LYS A 115 0.82 -2.39 -8.63
CA LYS A 115 1.13 -2.95 -9.95
C LYS A 115 2.62 -2.78 -10.27
N LYS A 116 3.17 -1.56 -10.13
CA LYS A 116 4.59 -1.25 -10.34
C LYS A 116 5.48 -2.00 -9.36
N TYR A 117 5.11 -2.01 -8.08
CA TYR A 117 5.84 -2.71 -7.03
C TYR A 117 5.88 -4.23 -7.24
N SER A 118 4.77 -4.84 -7.65
CA SER A 118 4.73 -6.27 -7.96
C SER A 118 5.58 -6.63 -9.19
N SER A 119 5.68 -5.75 -10.19
CA SER A 119 6.56 -5.91 -11.34
C SER A 119 8.02 -5.87 -10.92
N SER A 120 8.41 -4.90 -10.08
CA SER A 120 9.77 -4.79 -9.54
C SER A 120 10.15 -6.03 -8.72
N CYS A 121 9.26 -6.51 -7.84
CA CYS A 121 9.49 -7.74 -7.08
C CYS A 121 9.70 -8.97 -7.98
N ARG A 122 8.96 -9.06 -9.10
CA ARG A 122 9.10 -10.16 -10.07
C ARG A 122 10.47 -10.12 -10.74
N SER A 123 10.91 -8.95 -11.19
CA SER A 123 12.24 -8.76 -11.79
C SER A 123 13.35 -9.15 -10.83
N THR A 124 13.27 -8.70 -9.58
CA THR A 124 14.25 -9.06 -8.55
C THR A 124 14.25 -10.57 -8.26
N MET A 125 13.07 -11.19 -8.18
CA MET A 125 12.98 -12.66 -7.98
C MET A 125 13.62 -13.42 -9.14
N PHE A 126 13.45 -12.98 -10.38
CA PHE A 126 14.07 -13.60 -11.54
C PHE A 126 15.60 -13.50 -11.47
N LEU A 127 16.13 -12.35 -11.08
CA LEU A 127 17.58 -12.17 -10.89
C LEU A 127 18.12 -13.08 -9.78
N VAL A 128 17.44 -13.14 -8.64
CA VAL A 128 17.83 -14.01 -7.52
C VAL A 128 17.77 -15.49 -7.92
N PHE A 129 16.78 -15.88 -8.74
CA PHE A 129 16.70 -17.24 -9.27
C PHE A 129 17.90 -17.60 -10.15
N ILE A 130 18.34 -16.68 -11.03
CA ILE A 130 19.56 -16.87 -11.83
C ILE A 130 20.78 -17.04 -10.91
N CYS A 131 20.94 -16.19 -9.88
CA CYS A 131 22.03 -16.35 -8.91
C CYS A 131 22.02 -17.72 -8.22
N MET A 132 20.83 -18.21 -7.83
CA MET A 132 20.71 -19.55 -7.24
C MET A 132 21.15 -20.66 -8.21
N ALA A 133 20.72 -20.57 -9.47
CA ALA A 133 21.12 -21.51 -10.51
C ALA A 133 22.64 -21.50 -10.73
N CYS A 134 23.26 -20.33 -10.77
CA CYS A 134 24.72 -20.20 -10.85
C CYS A 134 25.43 -20.84 -9.64
N CYS A 135 24.92 -20.65 -8.42
CA CYS A 135 25.49 -21.29 -7.23
C CYS A 135 25.42 -22.81 -7.29
N VAL A 136 24.33 -23.37 -7.83
CA VAL A 136 24.21 -24.83 -8.01
C VAL A 136 25.20 -25.34 -9.05
N VAL A 137 25.28 -24.69 -10.22
CA VAL A 137 26.22 -25.12 -11.29
C VAL A 137 27.65 -25.02 -10.83
N THR A 138 28.07 -23.93 -10.19
CA THR A 138 29.44 -23.78 -9.67
C THR A 138 29.75 -24.80 -8.56
N GLY A 139 28.79 -25.08 -7.68
CA GLY A 139 28.93 -26.12 -6.66
C GLY A 139 29.14 -27.51 -7.26
N LEU A 140 28.35 -27.88 -8.29
CA LEU A 140 28.49 -29.15 -8.98
C LEU A 140 29.84 -29.30 -9.71
N LEU A 141 30.29 -28.22 -10.37
CA LEU A 141 31.60 -28.20 -11.01
C LEU A 141 32.73 -28.39 -10.00
N GLN A 142 32.66 -27.77 -8.83
CA GLN A 142 33.67 -27.97 -7.77
C GLN A 142 33.71 -29.42 -7.27
N VAL A 143 32.55 -30.07 -7.10
CA VAL A 143 32.47 -31.49 -6.76
C VAL A 143 33.09 -32.34 -7.84
N TYR A 144 32.78 -32.08 -9.11
CA TYR A 144 33.32 -32.86 -10.25
C TYR A 144 34.81 -32.74 -10.41
N PHE A 145 35.38 -31.54 -10.25
CA PHE A 145 36.84 -31.31 -10.34
C PHE A 145 37.59 -31.53 -9.02
N GLN A 146 37.02 -32.23 -8.06
CA GLN A 146 37.61 -32.49 -6.73
C GLN A 146 38.11 -31.22 -6.03
N GLY A 147 37.33 -30.14 -6.16
CA GLY A 147 37.64 -28.84 -5.60
C GLY A 147 37.67 -28.82 -4.07
N TYR A 148 38.21 -27.72 -3.52
CA TYR A 148 38.34 -27.56 -2.08
C TYR A 148 36.97 -27.53 -1.38
N LEU A 149 36.86 -28.25 -0.26
CA LEU A 149 35.66 -28.30 0.60
C LEU A 149 35.15 -26.90 0.98
N ALA A 150 36.07 -25.97 1.22
CA ALA A 150 35.74 -24.57 1.51
C ALA A 150 34.95 -23.88 0.40
N GLY A 151 35.24 -24.15 -0.89
CA GLY A 151 34.52 -23.61 -2.02
C GLY A 151 33.08 -24.12 -2.12
N ILE A 152 32.90 -25.43 -1.86
CA ILE A 152 31.57 -26.06 -1.82
C ILE A 152 30.74 -25.44 -0.68
N ALA A 153 31.31 -25.26 0.50
CA ALA A 153 30.67 -24.66 1.65
C ALA A 153 30.25 -23.18 1.36
N LEU A 154 31.08 -22.42 0.65
CA LEU A 154 30.80 -21.06 0.25
C LEU A 154 29.61 -21.00 -0.73
N CYS A 155 29.58 -21.88 -1.74
CA CYS A 155 28.45 -21.96 -2.69
C CYS A 155 27.14 -22.33 -1.97
N ALA A 156 27.18 -23.26 -1.03
CA ALA A 156 26.03 -23.64 -0.22
C ALA A 156 25.53 -22.49 0.66
N GLY A 157 26.43 -21.73 1.28
CA GLY A 157 26.09 -20.54 2.07
C GLY A 157 25.42 -19.45 1.23
N LEU A 158 25.98 -19.13 0.05
CA LEU A 158 25.40 -18.16 -0.88
C LEU A 158 24.03 -18.60 -1.41
N PHE A 159 23.86 -19.89 -1.69
CA PHE A 159 22.58 -20.45 -2.09
C PHE A 159 21.52 -20.26 -1.00
N LEU A 160 21.84 -20.58 0.27
CA LEU A 160 20.92 -20.40 1.40
C LEU A 160 20.50 -18.94 1.58
N ILE A 161 21.45 -18.01 1.51
CA ILE A 161 21.14 -16.56 1.59
C ILE A 161 20.22 -16.15 0.45
N SER A 162 20.52 -16.54 -0.79
CA SER A 162 19.70 -16.25 -1.97
C SER A 162 18.31 -16.85 -1.85
N PHE A 163 18.20 -18.07 -1.30
CA PHE A 163 16.90 -18.72 -1.07
C PHE A 163 16.03 -17.96 -0.05
N ILE A 164 16.64 -17.48 1.06
CA ILE A 164 15.94 -16.64 2.04
C ILE A 164 15.41 -15.36 1.38
N VAL A 165 16.26 -14.69 0.59
CA VAL A 165 15.88 -13.48 -0.15
C VAL A 165 14.74 -13.78 -1.14
N PHE A 166 14.82 -14.89 -1.88
CA PHE A 166 13.79 -15.34 -2.80
C PHE A 166 12.45 -15.56 -2.10
N CYS A 167 12.45 -16.24 -0.97
CA CYS A 167 11.23 -16.46 -0.16
C CYS A 167 10.64 -15.14 0.35
N MET A 168 11.50 -14.21 0.78
CA MET A 168 11.06 -12.88 1.25
C MET A 168 10.37 -12.08 0.12
N TYR A 169 10.99 -11.98 -1.05
CA TYR A 169 10.39 -11.31 -2.21
C TYR A 169 9.13 -12.02 -2.71
N GLY A 170 9.08 -13.34 -2.66
CA GLY A 170 7.91 -14.13 -2.99
C GLY A 170 6.69 -13.82 -2.09
N ARG A 171 6.93 -13.61 -0.79
CA ARG A 171 5.88 -13.16 0.16
C ARG A 171 5.41 -11.75 -0.16
N MET A 172 6.34 -10.83 -0.44
CA MET A 172 6.02 -9.45 -0.82
C MET A 172 5.22 -9.42 -2.12
N LEU A 173 5.63 -10.16 -3.14
CA LEU A 173 4.94 -10.26 -4.43
C LEU A 173 3.49 -10.77 -4.26
N ARG A 174 3.30 -11.84 -3.47
CA ARG A 174 1.95 -12.41 -3.23
C ARG A 174 1.02 -11.40 -2.57
N LYS A 175 1.49 -10.72 -1.51
CA LYS A 175 0.70 -9.70 -0.81
C LYS A 175 0.37 -8.50 -1.71
N SER A 176 1.34 -8.00 -2.47
CA SER A 176 1.13 -6.88 -3.39
C SER A 176 0.17 -7.22 -4.53
N LYS A 177 0.29 -8.42 -5.11
CA LYS A 177 -0.66 -8.89 -6.15
C LYS A 177 -2.08 -9.07 -5.59
N LYS A 178 -2.22 -9.60 -4.38
CA LYS A 178 -3.53 -9.72 -3.72
C LYS A 178 -4.16 -8.35 -3.57
N ARG A 179 -3.41 -7.38 -3.05
CA ARG A 179 -3.90 -6.02 -2.84
C ARG A 179 -4.24 -5.29 -4.15
N ALA A 180 -3.40 -5.46 -5.18
CA ALA A 180 -3.69 -4.92 -6.50
C ALA A 180 -4.98 -5.50 -7.12
N ARG A 181 -5.28 -6.79 -6.89
CA ARG A 181 -6.53 -7.40 -7.36
C ARG A 181 -7.75 -6.86 -6.62
N GLU A 182 -7.65 -6.70 -5.30
CA GLU A 182 -8.72 -6.12 -4.48
C GLU A 182 -9.05 -4.69 -4.90
N LEU A 183 -8.02 -3.86 -5.11
CA LEU A 183 -8.20 -2.49 -5.59
C LEU A 183 -8.79 -2.46 -7.01
N LYS A 184 -8.32 -3.35 -7.90
CA LYS A 184 -8.90 -3.46 -9.25
C LYS A 184 -10.38 -3.84 -9.22
N SER A 185 -10.80 -4.76 -8.35
CA SER A 185 -12.22 -5.13 -8.22
C SER A 185 -13.06 -3.98 -7.69
N LYS A 186 -12.56 -3.22 -6.71
CA LYS A 186 -13.23 -2.00 -6.21
C LYS A 186 -13.41 -0.94 -7.30
N LEU A 187 -12.36 -0.66 -8.08
CA LEU A 187 -12.42 0.29 -9.19
C LEU A 187 -13.45 -0.13 -10.24
N ARG A 188 -13.49 -1.42 -10.62
CA ARG A 188 -14.49 -1.94 -11.57
C ARG A 188 -15.93 -1.79 -11.06
N ILE A 189 -16.18 -2.05 -9.78
CA ILE A 189 -17.50 -1.89 -9.17
C ILE A 189 -17.92 -0.40 -9.19
N ARG A 190 -16.99 0.51 -8.94
CA ARG A 190 -17.27 1.95 -9.02
C ARG A 190 -17.57 2.41 -10.45
N GLU A 191 -16.78 1.95 -11.43
CA GLU A 191 -17.01 2.24 -12.84
C GLU A 191 -18.39 1.73 -13.31
N SER A 192 -18.78 0.50 -12.92
CA SER A 192 -20.09 -0.06 -13.29
C SER A 192 -21.24 0.72 -12.64
N ARG A 193 -21.12 1.13 -11.38
CA ARG A 193 -22.11 1.98 -10.70
C ARG A 193 -22.27 3.35 -11.38
N ALA A 194 -21.15 4.01 -11.69
CA ALA A 194 -21.20 5.31 -12.35
C ALA A 194 -21.87 5.23 -13.74
N ILE A 195 -21.70 4.09 -14.46
CA ILE A 195 -22.38 3.85 -15.72
C ILE A 195 -23.89 3.61 -15.51
N GLU A 196 -24.28 2.85 -14.48
CA GLU A 196 -25.70 2.65 -14.14
C GLU A 196 -26.35 3.96 -13.75
N GLU A 197 -25.77 4.75 -12.85
CA GLU A 197 -26.28 6.07 -12.44
C GLU A 197 -26.41 7.03 -13.62
N SER A 198 -25.45 7.01 -14.56
CA SER A 198 -25.56 7.84 -15.77
C SER A 198 -26.70 7.39 -16.68
N LYS A 199 -26.99 6.10 -16.82
CA LYS A 199 -28.11 5.59 -17.61
C LYS A 199 -29.45 5.98 -16.99
N ASP A 200 -29.60 5.78 -15.68
CA ASP A 200 -30.82 6.12 -14.97
C ASP A 200 -31.11 7.64 -15.08
N PHE A 201 -30.07 8.49 -15.08
CA PHE A 201 -30.21 9.92 -15.29
C PHE A 201 -30.73 10.26 -16.70
N TYR A 202 -30.23 9.60 -17.77
CA TYR A 202 -30.69 9.81 -19.15
C TYR A 202 -32.11 9.28 -19.35
N ASP A 203 -32.45 8.10 -18.82
CA ASP A 203 -33.80 7.54 -18.93
C ASP A 203 -34.83 8.40 -18.21
N THR A 204 -34.46 9.02 -17.08
CA THR A 204 -35.35 9.95 -16.35
C THR A 204 -35.56 11.28 -17.12
N SER A 205 -34.48 11.80 -17.75
CA SER A 205 -34.59 13.06 -18.52
C SER A 205 -35.42 12.89 -19.80
N GLU A 206 -35.31 11.75 -20.49
CA GLU A 206 -36.14 11.45 -21.66
C GLU A 206 -37.63 11.31 -21.28
N SER A 207 -37.93 10.72 -20.12
CA SER A 207 -39.33 10.60 -19.64
C SER A 207 -39.95 11.95 -19.21
N GLU A 208 -39.17 12.91 -18.77
CA GLU A 208 -39.64 14.27 -18.44
C GLU A 208 -39.87 15.11 -19.70
N GLU A 209 -39.06 15.00 -20.75
CA GLU A 209 -39.24 15.68 -22.03
C GLU A 209 -40.47 15.19 -22.80
N GLU A 210 -40.83 13.89 -22.73
CA GLU A 210 -42.06 13.36 -23.33
C GLU A 210 -43.33 13.88 -22.64
N LEU A 211 -43.31 14.20 -21.35
CA LEU A 211 -44.44 14.73 -20.59
C LEU A 211 -44.74 16.23 -20.89
N ASP A 212 -43.74 16.99 -21.30
CA ASP A 212 -43.89 18.43 -21.60
C ASP A 212 -44.36 18.73 -23.05
N THR A 213 -44.44 17.72 -23.91
CA THR A 213 -44.83 17.89 -25.33
C THR A 213 -46.33 17.66 -25.61
N ASP A 214 -47.11 17.26 -24.59
CA ASP A 214 -48.56 16.99 -24.73
C ASP A 214 -49.51 18.13 -24.29
N TRP A 215 -49.12 19.42 -24.49
CA TRP A 215 -50.01 20.59 -24.29
C TRP A 215 -50.16 21.44 -25.54
#